data_46f0c433d5c9d33d30baef5f21cf9133
#
_entry.id   46f0c433d5c9d33d30baef5f21cf9133
#
_cell.length_a   1.000
_cell.length_b   1.000
_cell.length_c   1.000
_cell.angle_alpha   90.00
_cell.angle_beta   90.00
_cell.angle_gamma   90.00
#
_symmetry.space_group_name_H-M   'P 1'
#
loop_
_entity.id
_entity.type
_entity.pdbx_description
1 polymer ?
#
loop_
_entity_poly.entity_id
_entity_poly.type
_entity_poly.pdbx_seq_one_letter_code
_entity_poly.pdbx_strand_id
1 'polypeptide(L)'
;MHLPTLLVVLLGCSALAAPFVQQQPLTGPSRHAGPRGKPFTPGHRDPYDGKIDAVGEKLQPLPYRNGDGASMLGPRNRARERQNPDLVRPPSTDHGNMPNMRWSFADSHIRIEEGGWTRQTTIRELPTSKELAGVNMRLDEGVIRELHWHIQAEWAYILEGRVRITALDLEGGSFVDDLEKGELWYFPAGHPHSLQGLSPNGTEFLLIFDDGNFSEDSTFLLTDWLAHTPKDVIAENFRVAPEVFEAIPESEKYIFQGSSPGSIDEEIPKGKGYKRSNLQFAHKMLAQEPINATGGQVRITDSTNFPISKTVAAAHLDIQPGAMREMHWHPNADEWSFFIRGRARVTIFAAEGNARTFDYMAGDVGIVPRNMGHFIENLSDDEPVEVLEIFRAGQFQDFSLFQWLGETPRRMVKDHLFATSPKAGEKFTKAIEDAEKDVIKSQTDFDEDKQEL
;
A
#
# COMPACT_ATOMS: atom_id res chain seq x y z
N MET A 1 -46.81 -39.70 30.37
CA MET A 1 -46.37 -38.38 30.03
C MET A 1 -44.88 -38.46 29.70
N HIS A 2 -44.54 -38.60 28.42
CA HIS A 2 -43.18 -38.67 27.92
C HIS A 2 -42.79 -37.31 27.34
N LEU A 3 -41.73 -36.71 27.90
CA LEU A 3 -41.06 -35.56 27.27
C LEU A 3 -40.12 -36.09 26.18
N PRO A 4 -40.08 -35.46 24.99
CA PRO A 4 -39.07 -35.79 23.99
C PRO A 4 -37.78 -35.02 24.28
N THR A 5 -36.70 -35.75 24.27
CA THR A 5 -35.31 -35.28 24.34
C THR A 5 -34.96 -34.48 23.06
N LEU A 6 -34.61 -33.22 23.24
CA LEU A 6 -34.15 -32.35 22.14
C LEU A 6 -32.67 -32.66 21.86
N LEU A 7 -32.40 -33.26 20.72
CA LEU A 7 -31.04 -33.50 20.20
C LEU A 7 -30.51 -32.21 19.57
N VAL A 8 -29.60 -31.53 20.26
CA VAL A 8 -28.87 -30.37 19.70
C VAL A 8 -27.73 -30.91 18.81
N VAL A 9 -27.90 -30.84 17.52
CA VAL A 9 -26.80 -31.08 16.54
C VAL A 9 -25.97 -29.85 16.46
N LEU A 10 -24.80 -29.84 17.08
CA LEU A 10 -23.75 -28.87 16.89
C LEU A 10 -23.12 -29.13 15.50
N LEU A 11 -23.55 -28.37 14.49
CA LEU A 11 -22.83 -28.23 13.23
C LEU A 11 -21.58 -27.40 13.47
N GLY A 12 -20.45 -28.09 13.69
CA GLY A 12 -19.14 -27.48 13.65
C GLY A 12 -18.84 -26.98 12.25
N CYS A 13 -18.81 -25.66 12.06
CA CYS A 13 -18.19 -25.05 10.90
C CYS A 13 -16.68 -25.30 10.99
N SER A 14 -16.23 -26.39 10.36
CA SER A 14 -14.81 -26.57 10.06
C SER A 14 -14.44 -25.57 8.97
N ALA A 15 -13.77 -24.48 9.34
CA ALA A 15 -13.06 -23.67 8.39
C ALA A 15 -12.03 -24.57 7.70
N LEU A 16 -12.27 -24.89 6.44
CA LEU A 16 -11.30 -25.53 5.56
C LEU A 16 -10.16 -24.52 5.33
N ALA A 17 -9.15 -24.57 6.20
CA ALA A 17 -7.85 -24.04 5.88
C ALA A 17 -7.37 -24.79 4.63
N ALA A 18 -7.15 -24.06 3.54
CA ALA A 18 -6.51 -24.63 2.35
C ALA A 18 -5.19 -25.26 2.80
N PRO A 19 -4.88 -26.49 2.39
CA PRO A 19 -3.66 -27.14 2.83
C PRO A 19 -2.47 -26.35 2.29
N PHE A 20 -1.66 -25.80 3.18
CA PHE A 20 -0.26 -25.54 2.88
C PHE A 20 0.29 -26.87 2.35
N VAL A 21 0.72 -26.90 1.10
CA VAL A 21 1.41 -28.05 0.56
C VAL A 21 2.67 -28.22 1.40
N GLN A 22 2.64 -29.17 2.30
CA GLN A 22 3.82 -29.64 2.99
C GLN A 22 4.75 -30.25 1.92
N GLN A 23 5.66 -29.43 1.40
CA GLN A 23 6.78 -29.99 0.63
C GLN A 23 7.63 -30.80 1.60
N GLN A 24 7.77 -32.07 1.31
CA GLN A 24 8.72 -32.94 1.99
C GLN A 24 10.12 -32.28 1.97
N PRO A 25 10.88 -32.36 3.07
CA PRO A 25 12.26 -31.87 3.05
C PRO A 25 12.98 -32.58 1.92
N LEU A 26 13.50 -31.81 0.98
CA LEU A 26 14.43 -32.33 -0.02
C LEU A 26 15.69 -32.77 0.71
N THR A 27 15.79 -34.05 1.03
CA THR A 27 17.03 -34.68 1.43
C THR A 27 17.91 -34.82 0.20
N GLY A 28 18.38 -33.69 -0.32
CA GLY A 28 19.50 -33.67 -1.25
C GLY A 28 20.82 -33.63 -0.45
N PRO A 29 21.90 -34.20 -0.98
CA PRO A 29 23.19 -34.16 -0.31
C PRO A 29 23.56 -32.71 0.00
N SER A 30 23.96 -32.45 1.25
CA SER A 30 24.45 -31.15 1.69
C SER A 30 25.53 -30.68 0.71
N ARG A 31 25.19 -29.72 -0.14
CA ARG A 31 26.16 -29.02 -0.95
C ARG A 31 27.05 -28.29 0.04
N HIS A 32 28.32 -28.64 0.04
CA HIS A 32 29.35 -27.95 0.80
C HIS A 32 29.14 -26.45 0.62
N ALA A 33 28.99 -25.72 1.73
CA ALA A 33 29.09 -24.29 1.72
C ALA A 33 30.41 -23.92 1.04
N GLY A 34 30.33 -23.32 -0.15
CA GLY A 34 31.47 -22.70 -0.79
C GLY A 34 32.12 -21.70 0.17
N PRO A 35 33.38 -21.30 -0.04
CA PRO A 35 34.06 -20.38 0.85
C PRO A 35 33.17 -19.17 1.08
N ARG A 36 32.82 -18.90 2.34
CA ARG A 36 31.97 -17.77 2.76
C ARG A 36 32.50 -16.52 2.06
N GLY A 37 31.64 -15.90 1.27
CA GLY A 37 31.95 -14.65 0.62
C GLY A 37 32.54 -13.67 1.64
N LYS A 38 33.44 -12.82 1.19
CA LYS A 38 34.03 -11.78 2.05
C LYS A 38 32.91 -11.05 2.78
N PRO A 39 33.06 -10.72 4.09
CA PRO A 39 32.07 -9.94 4.82
C PRO A 39 31.79 -8.67 4.04
N PHE A 40 30.49 -8.31 3.95
CA PHE A 40 30.04 -7.05 3.41
C PHE A 40 30.84 -5.92 4.05
N THR A 41 31.59 -5.18 3.26
CA THR A 41 32.26 -3.96 3.71
C THR A 41 31.28 -2.82 3.50
N PRO A 42 30.86 -2.10 4.55
CA PRO A 42 30.02 -0.91 4.40
C PRO A 42 30.64 0.03 3.37
N GLY A 43 29.90 0.44 2.35
CA GLY A 43 30.39 1.26 1.24
C GLY A 43 30.78 0.50 -0.02
N HIS A 44 30.80 -0.81 -0.02
CA HIS A 44 30.96 -1.59 -1.25
C HIS A 44 29.58 -1.91 -1.83
N ARG A 45 28.93 -0.90 -2.39
CA ARG A 45 27.77 -1.15 -3.27
C ARG A 45 28.27 -1.97 -4.46
N ASP A 46 27.51 -2.99 -4.86
CA ASP A 46 27.74 -3.65 -6.14
C ASP A 46 27.83 -2.57 -7.22
N PRO A 47 28.87 -2.51 -8.06
CA PRO A 47 29.01 -1.48 -9.11
C PRO A 47 27.81 -1.43 -10.06
N TYR A 48 26.91 -2.39 -9.96
CA TYR A 48 25.64 -2.45 -10.69
C TYR A 48 24.46 -1.89 -9.91
N ASP A 49 24.62 -1.58 -8.61
CA ASP A 49 23.58 -0.97 -7.79
C ASP A 49 23.48 0.52 -8.15
N GLY A 50 22.33 0.96 -8.67
CA GLY A 50 22.03 2.37 -8.92
C GLY A 50 22.40 2.97 -10.27
N LYS A 51 23.24 2.31 -11.10
CA LYS A 51 23.61 2.79 -12.45
C LYS A 51 22.98 1.94 -13.56
N ILE A 52 21.66 1.85 -13.55
CA ILE A 52 20.93 0.99 -14.51
C ILE A 52 21.14 1.43 -15.96
N ASP A 53 21.24 2.73 -16.22
CA ASP A 53 21.46 3.23 -17.58
C ASP A 53 22.86 2.91 -18.12
N ALA A 54 23.86 2.85 -17.26
CA ALA A 54 25.21 2.41 -17.64
C ALA A 54 25.36 0.89 -17.78
N VAL A 55 24.49 0.13 -17.12
CA VAL A 55 24.54 -1.34 -17.04
C VAL A 55 23.73 -2.00 -18.16
N GLY A 56 22.75 -1.29 -18.76
CA GLY A 56 21.75 -1.89 -19.64
C GLY A 56 22.27 -2.62 -20.87
N GLU A 57 23.46 -2.27 -21.39
CA GLU A 57 24.06 -2.96 -22.54
C GLU A 57 25.15 -3.96 -22.15
N LYS A 58 25.77 -3.80 -20.98
CA LYS A 58 26.92 -4.60 -20.53
C LYS A 58 26.61 -5.61 -19.43
N LEU A 59 25.37 -5.66 -18.93
CA LEU A 59 25.00 -6.63 -17.92
C LEU A 59 25.10 -8.03 -18.51
N GLN A 60 26.16 -8.73 -18.14
CA GLN A 60 26.22 -10.18 -18.37
C GLN A 60 25.23 -10.82 -17.41
N PRO A 61 24.19 -11.49 -17.92
CA PRO A 61 23.16 -12.07 -17.06
C PRO A 61 23.70 -13.33 -16.40
N LEU A 62 24.45 -13.08 -15.35
CA LEU A 62 24.85 -14.12 -14.40
C LEU A 62 23.82 -14.11 -13.28
N PRO A 63 23.16 -15.23 -12.98
CA PRO A 63 22.12 -15.25 -11.95
C PRO A 63 22.65 -15.08 -10.52
N TYR A 64 23.98 -15.04 -10.31
CA TYR A 64 24.57 -14.81 -8.99
C TYR A 64 25.62 -13.70 -9.02
N ARG A 65 25.61 -12.82 -7.99
CA ARG A 65 26.53 -11.67 -7.87
C ARG A 65 27.97 -12.08 -7.54
N ASN A 66 28.17 -13.25 -6.93
CA ASN A 66 29.48 -13.78 -6.59
C ASN A 66 30.21 -14.46 -7.77
N GLY A 67 29.60 -14.45 -8.96
CA GLY A 67 30.15 -15.09 -10.15
C GLY A 67 29.80 -16.57 -10.33
N ASP A 68 29.05 -17.16 -9.38
CA ASP A 68 28.48 -18.49 -9.54
C ASP A 68 27.32 -18.48 -10.54
N GLY A 69 27.05 -19.60 -11.19
CA GLY A 69 25.98 -19.74 -12.15
C GLY A 69 26.47 -19.67 -13.59
N ALA A 70 25.54 -19.43 -14.53
CA ALA A 70 25.83 -19.40 -15.96
C ALA A 70 25.11 -18.23 -16.63
N SER A 71 25.65 -17.74 -17.75
CA SER A 71 25.04 -16.69 -18.55
C SER A 71 23.74 -17.18 -19.20
N MET A 72 22.76 -16.29 -19.34
CA MET A 72 21.54 -16.56 -20.10
C MET A 72 21.85 -16.57 -21.60
N LEU A 73 21.42 -17.60 -22.30
CA LEU A 73 21.62 -17.77 -23.75
C LEU A 73 20.35 -17.51 -24.55
N GLY A 74 19.16 -17.58 -23.89
CA GLY A 74 17.85 -17.46 -24.54
C GLY A 74 17.44 -16.00 -24.79
N PRO A 75 16.22 -15.80 -25.35
CA PRO A 75 15.60 -14.48 -25.48
C PRO A 75 15.48 -13.77 -24.15
N ARG A 76 15.65 -12.45 -24.16
CA ARG A 76 15.66 -11.59 -22.95
C ARG A 76 14.76 -10.39 -23.09
N ASN A 77 14.00 -10.05 -22.05
CA ASN A 77 13.31 -8.77 -21.94
C ASN A 77 14.19 -7.75 -21.21
N ARG A 78 15.09 -7.11 -21.97
CA ARG A 78 16.07 -6.16 -21.40
C ARG A 78 15.44 -4.96 -20.69
N ALA A 79 14.24 -4.55 -21.10
CA ALA A 79 13.52 -3.45 -20.45
C ALA A 79 13.12 -3.84 -19.02
N ARG A 80 12.57 -5.05 -18.84
CA ARG A 80 12.23 -5.60 -17.52
C ARG A 80 13.46 -5.87 -16.65
N GLU A 81 14.52 -6.39 -17.23
CA GLU A 81 15.79 -6.62 -16.52
C GLU A 81 16.39 -5.30 -16.00
N ARG A 82 16.25 -4.20 -16.73
CA ARG A 82 16.66 -2.87 -16.29
C ARG A 82 15.80 -2.29 -15.17
N GLN A 83 14.50 -2.58 -15.18
CA GLN A 83 13.56 -2.15 -14.16
C GLN A 83 13.78 -2.88 -12.84
N ASN A 84 14.19 -4.15 -12.90
CA ASN A 84 14.43 -4.96 -11.73
C ASN A 84 15.70 -5.83 -11.94
N PRO A 85 16.89 -5.26 -11.78
CA PRO A 85 18.16 -5.98 -12.02
C PRO A 85 18.36 -7.17 -11.08
N ASP A 86 17.74 -7.20 -9.91
CA ASP A 86 17.84 -8.34 -9.00
C ASP A 86 17.12 -9.59 -9.53
N LEU A 87 16.20 -9.48 -10.47
CA LEU A 87 15.65 -10.64 -11.18
C LEU A 87 16.73 -11.35 -12.03
N VAL A 88 17.73 -10.61 -12.49
CA VAL A 88 18.82 -11.14 -13.32
C VAL A 88 20.03 -11.57 -12.48
N ARG A 89 20.31 -10.80 -11.43
CA ARG A 89 21.44 -11.01 -10.52
C ARG A 89 21.01 -10.81 -9.07
N PRO A 90 20.25 -11.77 -8.49
CA PRO A 90 19.83 -11.65 -7.11
C PRO A 90 21.06 -11.60 -6.18
N PRO A 91 20.98 -10.88 -5.05
CA PRO A 91 22.02 -10.91 -4.04
C PRO A 91 22.24 -12.35 -3.54
N SER A 92 23.47 -12.65 -3.12
CA SER A 92 23.81 -13.99 -2.58
C SER A 92 23.07 -14.33 -1.29
N THR A 93 22.38 -13.36 -0.69
CA THR A 93 21.53 -13.52 0.48
C THR A 93 20.10 -13.93 0.14
N ASP A 94 19.68 -13.82 -1.13
CA ASP A 94 18.38 -14.35 -1.55
C ASP A 94 18.38 -15.87 -1.46
N HIS A 95 17.33 -16.42 -0.85
CA HIS A 95 17.21 -17.84 -0.59
C HIS A 95 15.77 -18.31 -0.53
N GLY A 96 15.51 -19.56 -0.90
CA GLY A 96 14.20 -20.19 -0.81
C GLY A 96 13.27 -19.87 -1.99
N ASN A 97 11.96 -19.96 -1.75
CA ASN A 97 10.91 -19.89 -2.78
C ASN A 97 9.86 -18.82 -2.46
N MET A 98 10.29 -17.64 -1.99
CA MET A 98 9.36 -16.54 -1.74
C MET A 98 8.61 -16.15 -3.03
N PRO A 99 7.28 -16.01 -2.99
CA PRO A 99 6.48 -15.61 -4.17
C PRO A 99 6.84 -14.20 -4.63
N ASN A 100 6.29 -13.80 -5.79
CA ASN A 100 6.41 -12.43 -6.26
C ASN A 100 5.64 -11.48 -5.32
N MET A 101 6.31 -10.44 -4.85
CA MET A 101 5.79 -9.39 -3.96
C MET A 101 5.74 -8.02 -4.67
N ARG A 102 5.88 -7.98 -5.99
CA ARG A 102 5.97 -6.77 -6.78
C ARG A 102 5.02 -6.79 -7.97
N TRP A 103 4.37 -5.68 -8.23
CA TRP A 103 3.59 -5.41 -9.44
C TRP A 103 3.85 -3.98 -9.92
N SER A 104 3.61 -3.72 -11.18
CA SER A 104 3.62 -2.36 -11.73
C SER A 104 2.24 -2.01 -12.28
N PHE A 105 1.71 -0.86 -11.95
CA PHE A 105 0.47 -0.37 -12.59
C PHE A 105 0.61 -0.22 -14.11
N ALA A 106 1.84 -0.11 -14.63
CA ALA A 106 2.09 -0.13 -16.07
C ALA A 106 1.73 -1.48 -16.74
N ASP A 107 1.62 -2.56 -15.97
CA ASP A 107 1.23 -3.88 -16.44
C ASP A 107 -0.26 -4.17 -16.23
N SER A 108 -0.97 -3.32 -15.49
CA SER A 108 -2.41 -3.47 -15.26
C SER A 108 -3.20 -3.10 -16.50
N HIS A 109 -4.31 -3.82 -16.73
CA HIS A 109 -5.29 -3.42 -17.73
C HIS A 109 -5.82 -2.02 -17.40
N ILE A 110 -5.97 -1.18 -18.42
CA ILE A 110 -6.53 0.16 -18.28
C ILE A 110 -7.94 0.20 -18.90
N ARG A 111 -8.92 0.59 -18.12
CA ARG A 111 -10.26 0.93 -18.59
C ARG A 111 -10.27 2.42 -18.94
N ILE A 112 -10.62 2.74 -20.18
CA ILE A 112 -10.62 4.11 -20.73
C ILE A 112 -12.06 4.55 -20.93
N GLU A 113 -12.40 5.72 -20.37
CA GLU A 113 -13.71 6.34 -20.43
C GLU A 113 -13.59 7.79 -20.94
N GLU A 114 -14.74 8.47 -21.15
CA GLU A 114 -14.74 9.85 -21.59
C GLU A 114 -14.15 10.80 -20.53
N GLY A 115 -12.97 11.34 -20.79
CA GLY A 115 -12.25 12.26 -19.90
C GLY A 115 -11.57 11.62 -18.70
N GLY A 116 -11.46 10.28 -18.67
CA GLY A 116 -10.79 9.61 -17.58
C GLY A 116 -10.36 8.19 -17.88
N TRP A 117 -9.67 7.60 -16.94
CA TRP A 117 -9.28 6.19 -16.99
C TRP A 117 -9.05 5.64 -15.58
N THR A 118 -9.08 4.32 -15.48
CA THR A 118 -8.76 3.59 -14.27
C THR A 118 -7.95 2.35 -14.58
N ARG A 119 -7.11 1.92 -13.64
CA ARG A 119 -6.37 0.65 -13.65
C ARG A 119 -6.21 0.14 -12.23
N GLN A 120 -6.24 -1.15 -12.05
CA GLN A 120 -6.25 -1.74 -10.71
C GLN A 120 -5.11 -2.74 -10.51
N THR A 121 -4.76 -2.96 -9.25
CA THR A 121 -3.90 -4.03 -8.74
C THR A 121 -4.62 -4.71 -7.58
N THR A 122 -5.11 -5.90 -7.83
CA THR A 122 -5.88 -6.71 -6.88
C THR A 122 -5.17 -8.06 -6.69
N ILE A 123 -5.78 -8.96 -5.96
CA ILE A 123 -5.29 -10.35 -5.85
C ILE A 123 -5.16 -11.06 -7.22
N ARG A 124 -5.81 -10.56 -8.28
CA ARG A 124 -5.71 -11.13 -9.63
C ARG A 124 -4.35 -10.82 -10.26
N GLU A 125 -3.90 -9.56 -10.14
CA GLU A 125 -2.62 -9.10 -10.68
C GLU A 125 -1.46 -9.47 -9.74
N LEU A 126 -1.68 -9.35 -8.43
CA LEU A 126 -0.69 -9.63 -7.39
C LEU A 126 -1.28 -10.56 -6.32
N PRO A 127 -1.16 -11.89 -6.48
CA PRO A 127 -1.78 -12.88 -5.59
C PRO A 127 -1.39 -12.80 -4.11
N THR A 128 -0.34 -12.06 -3.79
CA THR A 128 0.08 -11.77 -2.42
C THR A 128 -0.69 -10.61 -1.79
N SER A 129 -1.36 -9.76 -2.59
CA SER A 129 -2.17 -8.62 -2.13
C SER A 129 -3.55 -9.08 -1.63
N LYS A 130 -3.60 -9.72 -0.47
CA LYS A 130 -4.82 -10.35 0.06
C LYS A 130 -5.68 -9.40 0.88
N GLU A 131 -5.06 -8.48 1.59
CA GLU A 131 -5.74 -7.59 2.53
C GLU A 131 -6.18 -6.28 1.88
N LEU A 132 -5.46 -5.79 0.87
CA LEU A 132 -5.73 -4.52 0.20
C LEU A 132 -5.73 -4.70 -1.32
N ALA A 133 -6.51 -3.86 -2.00
CA ALA A 133 -6.45 -3.66 -3.43
C ALA A 133 -6.22 -2.18 -3.74
N GLY A 134 -5.44 -1.88 -4.78
CA GLY A 134 -5.15 -0.54 -5.23
C GLY A 134 -5.78 -0.23 -6.59
N VAL A 135 -6.28 1.00 -6.76
CA VAL A 135 -6.76 1.52 -8.04
C VAL A 135 -6.10 2.87 -8.29
N ASN A 136 -5.51 3.05 -9.45
CA ASN A 136 -5.04 4.34 -9.91
C ASN A 136 -6.05 4.89 -10.91
N MET A 137 -6.59 6.08 -10.63
CA MET A 137 -7.64 6.72 -11.44
C MET A 137 -7.25 8.14 -11.84
N ARG A 138 -7.68 8.53 -13.03
CA ARG A 138 -7.52 9.87 -13.59
C ARG A 138 -8.86 10.42 -14.04
N LEU A 139 -9.16 11.65 -13.62
CA LEU A 139 -10.33 12.41 -14.06
C LEU A 139 -9.85 13.77 -14.60
N ASP A 140 -10.21 14.12 -15.83
CA ASP A 140 -9.98 15.43 -16.38
C ASP A 140 -10.86 16.50 -15.71
N GLU A 141 -10.67 17.79 -16.06
CA GLU A 141 -11.50 18.87 -15.51
C GLU A 141 -12.99 18.66 -15.85
N GLY A 142 -13.83 18.73 -14.81
CA GLY A 142 -15.28 18.55 -14.92
C GLY A 142 -15.74 17.10 -15.01
N VAL A 143 -14.82 16.15 -15.23
CA VAL A 143 -15.17 14.73 -15.32
C VAL A 143 -15.54 14.17 -13.95
N ILE A 144 -16.59 13.37 -13.93
CA ILE A 144 -17.20 12.82 -12.71
C ILE A 144 -16.99 11.30 -12.69
N ARG A 145 -16.45 10.79 -11.58
CA ARG A 145 -16.70 9.42 -11.15
C ARG A 145 -18.09 9.37 -10.55
N GLU A 146 -18.95 8.60 -11.17
CA GLU A 146 -20.38 8.51 -10.90
C GLU A 146 -20.71 8.36 -9.41
N LEU A 147 -21.88 8.84 -8.98
CA LEU A 147 -22.44 8.58 -7.66
C LEU A 147 -22.58 7.08 -7.43
N HIS A 148 -21.93 6.58 -6.39
CA HIS A 148 -21.84 5.15 -6.17
C HIS A 148 -21.54 4.80 -4.70
N TRP A 149 -21.58 3.51 -4.39
CA TRP A 149 -21.11 2.94 -3.12
C TRP A 149 -20.57 1.53 -3.36
N HIS A 150 -19.83 1.01 -2.42
CA HIS A 150 -19.30 -0.35 -2.44
C HIS A 150 -19.24 -0.93 -1.02
N ILE A 151 -19.08 -2.25 -0.91
CA ILE A 151 -19.06 -2.97 0.37
C ILE A 151 -17.74 -2.81 1.13
N GLN A 152 -16.68 -2.39 0.45
CA GLN A 152 -15.39 -2.09 1.05
C GLN A 152 -15.33 -0.63 1.52
N ALA A 153 -14.48 -0.36 2.52
CA ALA A 153 -14.04 1.00 2.77
C ALA A 153 -13.06 1.45 1.68
N GLU A 154 -13.10 2.74 1.35
CA GLU A 154 -12.20 3.38 0.40
C GLU A 154 -11.32 4.40 1.13
N TRP A 155 -10.03 4.27 0.96
CA TRP A 155 -9.02 5.27 1.32
C TRP A 155 -8.36 5.76 0.04
N ALA A 156 -8.02 7.05 -0.04
CA ALA A 156 -7.40 7.58 -1.25
C ALA A 156 -6.36 8.64 -0.94
N TYR A 157 -5.36 8.75 -1.84
CA TYR A 157 -4.31 9.76 -1.80
C TYR A 157 -4.19 10.46 -3.15
N ILE A 158 -4.19 11.80 -3.15
CA ILE A 158 -4.11 12.59 -4.39
C ILE A 158 -2.65 12.72 -4.81
N LEU A 159 -2.33 12.11 -5.96
CA LEU A 159 -1.01 12.14 -6.57
C LEU A 159 -0.74 13.45 -7.30
N GLU A 160 -1.73 13.95 -8.05
CA GLU A 160 -1.65 15.20 -8.80
C GLU A 160 -3.01 15.85 -8.98
N GLY A 161 -3.02 17.19 -9.09
CA GLY A 161 -4.21 17.97 -9.40
C GLY A 161 -5.11 18.19 -8.19
N ARG A 162 -6.42 18.36 -8.48
CA ARG A 162 -7.45 18.70 -7.50
C ARG A 162 -8.74 17.96 -7.79
N VAL A 163 -9.46 17.58 -6.74
CA VAL A 163 -10.71 16.82 -6.82
C VAL A 163 -11.74 17.39 -5.86
N ARG A 164 -13.00 17.48 -6.30
CA ARG A 164 -14.16 17.65 -5.41
C ARG A 164 -14.67 16.30 -5.02
N ILE A 165 -14.81 16.07 -3.72
CA ILE A 165 -15.41 14.87 -3.17
C ILE A 165 -16.76 15.21 -2.56
N THR A 166 -17.72 14.29 -2.68
CA THR A 166 -18.99 14.35 -1.96
C THR A 166 -19.21 13.05 -1.23
N ALA A 167 -19.83 13.12 -0.05
CA ALA A 167 -20.24 11.93 0.70
C ALA A 167 -21.50 12.23 1.51
N LEU A 168 -22.24 11.17 1.85
CA LEU A 168 -23.38 11.23 2.75
C LEU A 168 -23.10 10.34 3.97
N ASP A 169 -23.31 10.88 5.17
CA ASP A 169 -23.21 10.09 6.40
C ASP A 169 -24.52 9.36 6.73
N LEU A 170 -24.45 8.42 7.69
CA LEU A 170 -25.62 7.62 8.11
C LEU A 170 -26.75 8.45 8.77
N GLU A 171 -26.47 9.66 9.20
CA GLU A 171 -27.44 10.59 9.78
C GLU A 171 -28.06 11.52 8.72
N GLY A 172 -27.74 11.33 7.45
CA GLY A 172 -28.19 12.15 6.32
C GLY A 172 -27.43 13.48 6.21
N GLY A 173 -26.27 13.61 6.85
CA GLY A 173 -25.39 14.76 6.72
C GLY A 173 -24.57 14.68 5.43
N SER A 174 -24.56 15.76 4.64
CA SER A 174 -23.79 15.90 3.42
C SER A 174 -22.40 16.45 3.71
N PHE A 175 -21.38 15.88 3.07
CA PHE A 175 -20.00 16.36 3.06
C PHE A 175 -19.61 16.72 1.62
N VAL A 176 -19.03 17.90 1.44
CA VAL A 176 -18.46 18.36 0.18
C VAL A 176 -17.17 19.08 0.51
N ASP A 177 -16.07 18.70 -0.14
CA ASP A 177 -14.78 19.38 0.02
C ASP A 177 -13.95 19.29 -1.27
N ASP A 178 -13.05 20.26 -1.45
CA ASP A 178 -12.08 20.32 -2.53
C ASP A 178 -10.69 19.96 -1.97
N LEU A 179 -10.13 18.90 -2.48
CA LEU A 179 -8.83 18.39 -2.04
C LEU A 179 -7.79 18.54 -3.16
N GLU A 180 -6.52 18.60 -2.77
CA GLU A 180 -5.39 18.75 -3.66
C GLU A 180 -4.26 17.75 -3.36
N LYS A 181 -3.22 17.75 -4.19
CA LYS A 181 -2.06 16.88 -4.06
C LYS A 181 -1.55 16.77 -2.62
N GLY A 182 -1.35 15.53 -2.15
CA GLY A 182 -0.87 15.24 -0.79
C GLY A 182 -1.95 15.22 0.28
N GLU A 183 -3.20 15.46 -0.09
CA GLU A 183 -4.36 15.28 0.78
C GLU A 183 -5.01 13.93 0.49
N LEU A 184 -5.81 13.45 1.41
CA LEU A 184 -6.47 12.15 1.33
C LEU A 184 -7.90 12.20 1.81
N TRP A 185 -8.68 11.18 1.44
CA TRP A 185 -10.02 10.94 1.98
C TRP A 185 -10.21 9.50 2.43
N TYR A 186 -11.23 9.30 3.24
CA TYR A 186 -11.68 7.98 3.64
C TYR A 186 -13.21 7.90 3.63
N PHE A 187 -13.76 6.96 2.88
CA PHE A 187 -15.18 6.64 2.88
C PHE A 187 -15.39 5.27 3.55
N PRO A 188 -16.09 5.23 4.70
CA PRO A 188 -16.45 3.95 5.30
C PRO A 188 -17.30 3.09 4.36
N ALA A 189 -17.26 1.79 4.53
CA ALA A 189 -18.03 0.83 3.77
C ALA A 189 -19.50 1.23 3.61
N GLY A 190 -20.03 1.17 2.40
CA GLY A 190 -21.43 1.46 2.09
C GLY A 190 -21.81 2.94 2.07
N HIS A 191 -20.90 3.88 2.31
CA HIS A 191 -21.22 5.32 2.22
C HIS A 191 -21.31 5.76 0.76
N PRO A 192 -22.44 6.36 0.32
CA PRO A 192 -22.57 6.87 -1.03
C PRO A 192 -21.69 8.13 -1.21
N HIS A 193 -20.99 8.18 -2.34
CA HIS A 193 -20.03 9.23 -2.65
C HIS A 193 -19.87 9.46 -4.15
N SER A 194 -19.18 10.54 -4.50
CA SER A 194 -18.79 10.85 -5.88
C SER A 194 -17.54 11.71 -5.89
N LEU A 195 -16.84 11.71 -7.02
CA LEU A 195 -15.59 12.43 -7.24
C LEU A 195 -15.69 13.24 -8.53
N GLN A 196 -15.17 14.48 -8.54
CA GLN A 196 -15.11 15.29 -9.75
C GLN A 196 -13.75 15.97 -9.89
N GLY A 197 -13.13 15.84 -11.06
CA GLY A 197 -11.89 16.54 -11.38
C GLY A 197 -12.10 18.04 -11.45
N LEU A 198 -11.19 18.81 -10.80
CA LEU A 198 -11.26 20.28 -10.74
C LEU A 198 -10.25 20.93 -11.69
N SER A 199 -10.57 22.19 -12.07
CA SER A 199 -9.65 23.06 -12.84
C SER A 199 -8.30 23.25 -12.12
N PRO A 200 -7.15 23.42 -12.85
CA PRO A 200 -7.10 23.47 -14.31
C PRO A 200 -6.91 22.12 -15.02
N ASN A 201 -6.52 21.05 -14.36
CA ASN A 201 -6.08 19.81 -15.02
C ASN A 201 -6.81 18.55 -14.52
N GLY A 202 -7.86 18.72 -13.70
CA GLY A 202 -8.47 17.58 -13.04
C GLY A 202 -7.58 16.97 -11.97
N THR A 203 -7.60 15.65 -11.83
CA THR A 203 -6.92 14.95 -10.74
C THR A 203 -6.44 13.56 -11.15
N GLU A 204 -5.34 13.12 -10.57
CA GLU A 204 -4.93 11.72 -10.55
C GLU A 204 -4.70 11.29 -9.10
N PHE A 205 -5.23 10.13 -8.72
CA PHE A 205 -5.18 9.64 -7.35
C PHE A 205 -5.04 8.13 -7.28
N LEU A 206 -4.62 7.67 -6.10
CA LEU A 206 -4.56 6.27 -5.72
C LEU A 206 -5.71 5.98 -4.76
N LEU A 207 -6.55 5.00 -5.08
CA LEU A 207 -7.57 4.44 -4.20
C LEU A 207 -7.05 3.16 -3.57
N ILE A 208 -7.40 2.93 -2.33
CA ILE A 208 -7.11 1.70 -1.60
C ILE A 208 -8.38 1.18 -0.97
N PHE A 209 -8.70 -0.08 -1.26
CA PHE A 209 -9.82 -0.81 -0.71
C PHE A 209 -9.36 -1.84 0.30
N ASP A 210 -10.06 -1.98 1.40
CA ASP A 210 -9.72 -2.89 2.51
C ASP A 210 -10.07 -4.37 2.25
N ASP A 211 -9.98 -4.79 0.99
CA ASP A 211 -10.17 -6.16 0.52
C ASP A 211 -9.38 -6.41 -0.77
N GLY A 212 -8.44 -7.35 -0.75
CA GLY A 212 -7.66 -7.72 -1.94
C GLY A 212 -8.49 -8.30 -3.09
N ASN A 213 -9.72 -8.78 -2.81
CA ASN A 213 -10.66 -9.25 -3.84
C ASN A 213 -11.55 -8.14 -4.42
N PHE A 214 -11.29 -6.88 -4.07
CA PHE A 214 -12.05 -5.76 -4.64
C PHE A 214 -12.11 -5.87 -6.17
N SER A 215 -13.25 -5.50 -6.73
CA SER A 215 -13.45 -5.38 -8.16
C SER A 215 -14.31 -4.15 -8.45
N GLU A 216 -13.87 -3.28 -9.35
CA GLU A 216 -14.65 -2.14 -9.79
C GLU A 216 -16.00 -2.53 -10.42
N ASP A 217 -16.07 -3.74 -11.03
CA ASP A 217 -17.30 -4.29 -11.59
C ASP A 217 -18.35 -4.63 -10.52
N SER A 218 -17.96 -4.68 -9.25
CA SER A 218 -18.86 -4.93 -8.11
C SER A 218 -19.31 -3.66 -7.39
N THR A 219 -19.04 -2.49 -7.97
CA THR A 219 -19.48 -1.19 -7.46
C THR A 219 -20.97 -0.97 -7.75
N PHE A 220 -21.72 -0.49 -6.78
CA PHE A 220 -23.15 -0.13 -6.94
C PHE A 220 -23.26 1.28 -7.51
N LEU A 221 -23.59 1.37 -8.78
CA LEU A 221 -23.70 2.63 -9.52
C LEU A 221 -25.12 3.15 -9.53
N LEU A 222 -25.29 4.46 -9.37
CA LEU A 222 -26.60 5.09 -9.34
C LEU A 222 -27.39 4.88 -10.64
N THR A 223 -26.74 5.10 -11.79
CA THR A 223 -27.41 4.94 -13.09
C THR A 223 -27.84 3.50 -13.34
N ASP A 224 -26.98 2.53 -12.98
CA ASP A 224 -27.30 1.11 -13.12
C ASP A 224 -28.48 0.69 -12.23
N TRP A 225 -28.49 1.15 -10.97
CA TRP A 225 -29.63 0.91 -10.07
C TRP A 225 -30.94 1.46 -10.61
N LEU A 226 -30.93 2.73 -11.07
CA LEU A 226 -32.15 3.36 -11.60
C LEU A 226 -32.59 2.74 -12.93
N ALA A 227 -31.66 2.31 -13.78
CA ALA A 227 -31.96 1.61 -15.03
C ALA A 227 -32.68 0.27 -14.78
N HIS A 228 -32.39 -0.41 -13.67
CA HIS A 228 -32.99 -1.68 -13.29
C HIS A 228 -34.13 -1.57 -12.27
N THR A 229 -34.65 -0.36 -12.04
CA THR A 229 -35.80 -0.10 -11.17
C THR A 229 -37.03 0.30 -12.01
N PRO A 230 -38.24 -0.26 -11.79
CA PRO A 230 -39.42 0.15 -12.49
C PRO A 230 -39.69 1.66 -12.32
N LYS A 231 -39.98 2.37 -13.41
CA LYS A 231 -40.10 3.84 -13.43
C LYS A 231 -41.23 4.38 -12.56
N ASP A 232 -42.32 3.63 -12.43
CA ASP A 232 -43.43 3.94 -11.54
C ASP A 232 -43.00 3.89 -10.06
N VAL A 233 -42.16 2.95 -9.67
CA VAL A 233 -41.60 2.85 -8.33
C VAL A 233 -40.66 4.04 -8.04
N ILE A 234 -39.81 4.42 -9.00
CA ILE A 234 -38.95 5.62 -8.88
C ILE A 234 -39.81 6.88 -8.74
N ALA A 235 -40.81 7.01 -9.59
CA ALA A 235 -41.74 8.14 -9.59
C ALA A 235 -42.48 8.27 -8.24
N GLU A 236 -42.95 7.16 -7.67
CA GLU A 236 -43.57 7.14 -6.35
C GLU A 236 -42.61 7.55 -5.25
N ASN A 237 -41.37 6.99 -5.27
CA ASN A 237 -40.36 7.30 -4.29
C ASN A 237 -40.01 8.80 -4.24
N PHE A 238 -39.86 9.44 -5.41
CA PHE A 238 -39.51 10.86 -5.52
C PHE A 238 -40.71 11.78 -5.58
N ARG A 239 -41.95 11.27 -5.68
CA ARG A 239 -43.21 12.00 -5.79
C ARG A 239 -43.26 12.94 -6.99
N VAL A 240 -42.75 12.45 -8.13
CA VAL A 240 -42.80 13.16 -9.42
C VAL A 240 -43.42 12.27 -10.50
N ALA A 241 -43.83 12.87 -11.61
CA ALA A 241 -44.40 12.11 -12.72
C ALA A 241 -43.38 11.14 -13.37
N PRO A 242 -43.79 9.93 -13.78
CA PRO A 242 -42.91 8.91 -14.34
C PRO A 242 -42.10 9.38 -15.55
N GLU A 243 -42.65 10.28 -16.35
CA GLU A 243 -42.04 10.83 -17.56
C GLU A 243 -40.74 11.57 -17.28
N VAL A 244 -40.53 12.06 -16.06
CA VAL A 244 -39.30 12.71 -15.61
C VAL A 244 -38.11 11.72 -15.70
N PHE A 245 -38.36 10.42 -15.56
CA PHE A 245 -37.36 9.38 -15.53
C PHE A 245 -37.14 8.67 -16.88
N GLU A 246 -37.77 9.12 -17.96
CA GLU A 246 -37.58 8.57 -19.30
C GLU A 246 -36.15 8.83 -19.83
N ALA A 247 -35.50 9.91 -19.36
CA ALA A 247 -34.14 10.30 -19.76
C ALA A 247 -33.05 9.70 -18.90
N ILE A 248 -33.38 8.82 -17.94
CA ILE A 248 -32.33 8.10 -17.17
C ILE A 248 -31.58 7.19 -18.13
N PRO A 249 -30.22 7.16 -18.06
CA PRO A 249 -29.41 6.25 -18.87
C PRO A 249 -29.83 4.79 -18.65
N GLU A 250 -29.83 4.00 -19.72
CA GLU A 250 -30.15 2.57 -19.68
C GLU A 250 -28.95 1.68 -19.26
N SER A 251 -27.76 2.29 -19.11
CA SER A 251 -26.54 1.63 -18.68
C SER A 251 -25.72 2.54 -17.75
N GLU A 252 -24.78 1.95 -17.06
CA GLU A 252 -23.83 2.67 -16.21
C GLU A 252 -23.10 3.78 -16.97
N LYS A 253 -22.81 4.87 -16.29
CA LYS A 253 -21.94 5.93 -16.80
C LYS A 253 -20.50 5.80 -16.35
N TYR A 254 -20.27 5.28 -15.17
CA TYR A 254 -19.02 4.99 -14.53
C TYR A 254 -18.09 6.21 -14.37
N ILE A 255 -17.48 6.71 -15.45
CA ILE A 255 -16.75 7.97 -15.56
C ILE A 255 -17.31 8.73 -16.77
N PHE A 256 -17.68 9.98 -16.59
CA PHE A 256 -18.32 10.77 -17.65
C PHE A 256 -18.06 12.27 -17.51
N GLN A 257 -18.11 12.98 -18.64
CA GLN A 257 -17.99 14.42 -18.65
C GLN A 257 -19.20 15.09 -18.00
N GLY A 258 -18.95 15.88 -16.96
CA GLY A 258 -19.93 16.78 -16.34
C GLY A 258 -19.64 18.25 -16.67
N SER A 259 -20.44 19.14 -16.09
CA SER A 259 -20.18 20.58 -16.14
C SER A 259 -19.00 20.94 -15.23
N SER A 260 -18.23 21.96 -15.57
CA SER A 260 -17.20 22.49 -14.66
C SER A 260 -17.87 22.95 -13.36
N PRO A 261 -17.40 22.49 -12.19
CA PRO A 261 -18.01 22.82 -10.92
C PRO A 261 -17.79 24.31 -10.56
N GLY A 262 -18.81 24.92 -9.93
CA GLY A 262 -18.72 26.22 -9.29
C GLY A 262 -17.97 26.16 -7.96
N SER A 263 -18.04 27.21 -7.16
CA SER A 263 -17.53 27.21 -5.79
C SER A 263 -18.34 26.23 -4.92
N ILE A 264 -17.74 25.70 -3.84
CA ILE A 264 -18.42 24.83 -2.89
C ILE A 264 -19.70 25.47 -2.37
N ASP A 265 -19.66 26.77 -2.02
CA ASP A 265 -20.81 27.51 -1.50
C ASP A 265 -22.00 27.62 -2.49
N GLU A 266 -21.72 27.59 -3.78
CA GLU A 266 -22.76 27.59 -4.83
C GLU A 266 -23.39 26.21 -5.00
N GLU A 267 -22.63 25.14 -4.82
CA GLU A 267 -23.04 23.77 -5.11
C GLU A 267 -23.57 23.01 -3.89
N ILE A 268 -23.28 23.45 -2.67
CA ILE A 268 -23.89 22.88 -1.47
C ILE A 268 -25.41 22.97 -1.57
N PRO A 269 -26.17 21.86 -1.39
CA PRO A 269 -27.62 21.88 -1.39
C PRO A 269 -28.20 22.87 -0.37
N LYS A 270 -29.13 23.72 -0.79
CA LYS A 270 -29.72 24.78 0.06
C LYS A 270 -31.19 24.49 0.43
N GLY A 271 -31.63 23.25 0.26
CA GLY A 271 -33.01 22.84 0.51
C GLY A 271 -33.39 22.81 2.01
N LYS A 272 -34.71 22.87 2.30
CA LYS A 272 -35.19 22.58 3.65
C LYS A 272 -34.85 21.14 4.00
N GLY A 273 -34.08 20.94 5.08
CA GLY A 273 -33.61 19.63 5.51
C GLY A 273 -32.15 19.32 5.14
N TYR A 274 -31.46 20.22 4.40
CA TYR A 274 -30.02 20.10 4.24
C TYR A 274 -29.33 20.13 5.61
N LYS A 275 -28.49 19.14 5.85
CA LYS A 275 -27.66 19.01 7.04
C LYS A 275 -26.21 18.78 6.59
N ARG A 276 -25.28 19.57 7.09
CA ARG A 276 -23.85 19.30 6.89
C ARG A 276 -23.42 18.14 7.80
N SER A 277 -22.63 17.23 7.27
CA SER A 277 -22.05 16.16 8.07
C SER A 277 -21.11 16.73 9.16
N ASN A 278 -21.14 16.11 10.33
CA ASN A 278 -20.16 16.36 11.39
C ASN A 278 -18.92 15.48 11.24
N LEU A 279 -18.94 14.49 10.33
CA LEU A 279 -17.80 13.64 10.05
C LEU A 279 -16.83 14.35 9.10
N GLN A 280 -15.55 14.19 9.36
CA GLN A 280 -14.48 14.69 8.50
C GLN A 280 -13.99 13.54 7.63
N PHE A 281 -14.36 13.54 6.34
CA PHE A 281 -13.96 12.50 5.39
C PHE A 281 -12.61 12.79 4.72
N ALA A 282 -12.05 13.97 4.90
CA ALA A 282 -10.81 14.43 4.30
C ALA A 282 -9.73 14.69 5.35
N HIS A 283 -8.46 14.52 4.97
CA HIS A 283 -7.32 14.76 5.83
C HIS A 283 -6.10 15.28 5.04
N LYS A 284 -5.36 16.22 5.62
CA LYS A 284 -4.21 16.88 4.98
C LYS A 284 -2.90 16.23 5.41
N MET A 285 -2.56 15.08 4.82
CA MET A 285 -1.40 14.28 5.25
C MET A 285 -0.07 15.02 5.13
N LEU A 286 0.19 15.69 4.00
CA LEU A 286 1.46 16.42 3.83
C LEU A 286 1.54 17.72 4.62
N ALA A 287 0.42 18.23 5.17
CA ALA A 287 0.43 19.37 6.07
C ALA A 287 0.74 19.01 7.54
N GLN A 288 0.80 17.70 7.86
CA GLN A 288 1.24 17.25 9.17
C GLN A 288 2.74 17.56 9.38
N GLU A 289 3.14 17.88 10.60
CA GLU A 289 4.56 17.94 10.95
C GLU A 289 5.17 16.55 10.79
N PRO A 290 6.28 16.42 10.03
CA PRO A 290 6.92 15.14 9.84
C PRO A 290 7.71 14.71 11.07
N ILE A 291 7.79 13.41 11.27
CA ILE A 291 8.79 12.80 12.14
C ILE A 291 10.08 12.77 11.32
N ASN A 292 11.11 13.44 11.82
CA ASN A 292 12.39 13.56 11.13
C ASN A 292 13.41 12.55 11.66
N ALA A 293 14.15 11.93 10.74
CA ALA A 293 15.33 11.12 11.02
C ALA A 293 16.49 11.58 10.12
N THR A 294 17.73 11.18 10.42
CA THR A 294 18.92 11.58 9.62
C THR A 294 18.80 11.19 8.16
N GLY A 295 18.15 10.05 7.86
CA GLY A 295 17.98 9.52 6.49
C GLY A 295 16.69 9.91 5.80
N GLY A 296 15.83 10.75 6.42
CA GLY A 296 14.55 11.10 5.81
C GLY A 296 13.49 11.57 6.78
N GLN A 297 12.24 11.47 6.36
CA GLN A 297 11.09 11.87 7.18
C GLN A 297 9.90 10.96 6.92
N VAL A 298 9.00 10.88 7.91
CA VAL A 298 7.75 10.15 7.79
C VAL A 298 6.58 10.97 8.32
N ARG A 299 5.41 10.79 7.70
CA ARG A 299 4.12 11.27 8.20
C ARG A 299 3.18 10.09 8.31
N ILE A 300 2.59 9.88 9.46
CA ILE A 300 1.67 8.76 9.72
C ILE A 300 0.26 9.32 9.83
N THR A 301 -0.67 8.69 9.14
CA THR A 301 -2.10 8.96 9.22
C THR A 301 -2.84 7.68 9.54
N ASP A 302 -3.49 7.66 10.69
CA ASP A 302 -4.28 6.53 11.15
C ASP A 302 -5.49 6.99 11.99
N SER A 303 -6.19 6.09 12.67
CA SER A 303 -7.39 6.43 13.43
C SER A 303 -7.15 7.36 14.63
N THR A 304 -5.92 7.62 15.02
CA THR A 304 -5.57 8.53 16.13
C THR A 304 -5.65 9.99 15.69
N ASN A 305 -5.23 10.33 14.48
CA ASN A 305 -5.25 11.68 13.91
C ASN A 305 -6.25 11.86 12.77
N PHE A 306 -6.78 10.77 12.21
CA PHE A 306 -7.89 10.74 11.25
C PHE A 306 -8.96 9.73 11.68
N PRO A 307 -9.80 10.07 12.68
CA PRO A 307 -10.63 9.12 13.42
C PRO A 307 -11.67 8.35 12.61
N ILE A 308 -12.04 8.81 11.41
CA ILE A 308 -12.96 8.09 10.52
C ILE A 308 -12.29 6.90 9.83
N SER A 309 -10.96 6.93 9.63
CA SER A 309 -10.19 5.87 8.99
C SER A 309 -9.99 4.69 9.93
N LYS A 310 -11.00 3.81 10.04
CA LYS A 310 -11.03 2.71 10.98
C LYS A 310 -10.32 1.44 10.48
N THR A 311 -10.20 1.27 9.19
CA THR A 311 -9.69 0.04 8.58
C THR A 311 -8.41 0.24 7.78
N VAL A 312 -7.97 1.48 7.57
CA VAL A 312 -6.75 1.80 6.83
C VAL A 312 -5.90 2.80 7.59
N ALA A 313 -4.64 2.46 7.79
CA ALA A 313 -3.58 3.35 8.23
C ALA A 313 -2.55 3.53 7.12
N ALA A 314 -1.84 4.65 7.09
CA ALA A 314 -0.82 4.91 6.08
C ALA A 314 0.37 5.69 6.67
N ALA A 315 1.56 5.44 6.12
CA ALA A 315 2.75 6.23 6.33
C ALA A 315 3.25 6.77 4.98
N HIS A 316 3.57 8.05 4.92
CA HIS A 316 4.22 8.69 3.79
C HIS A 316 5.69 8.94 4.14
N LEU A 317 6.59 8.33 3.39
CA LEU A 317 8.02 8.37 3.64
C LEU A 317 8.76 9.11 2.52
N ASP A 318 9.73 9.95 2.93
CA ASP A 318 10.78 10.48 2.08
C ASP A 318 12.12 9.91 2.54
N ILE A 319 12.76 9.06 1.74
CA ILE A 319 14.07 8.47 2.03
C ILE A 319 15.12 9.16 1.18
N GLN A 320 16.07 9.84 1.83
CA GLN A 320 17.09 10.63 1.16
C GLN A 320 18.07 9.76 0.35
N PRO A 321 18.78 10.33 -0.64
CA PRO A 321 19.82 9.63 -1.38
C PRO A 321 20.82 8.94 -0.46
N GLY A 322 21.06 7.65 -0.73
CA GLY A 322 21.98 6.84 0.05
C GLY A 322 21.52 6.43 1.45
N ALA A 323 20.31 6.83 1.85
CA ALA A 323 19.69 6.41 3.09
C ALA A 323 18.83 5.15 2.92
N MET A 324 18.30 4.65 4.02
CA MET A 324 17.39 3.51 4.05
C MET A 324 16.32 3.69 5.14
N ARG A 325 15.14 3.14 4.91
CA ARG A 325 14.20 2.77 5.96
C ARG A 325 14.77 1.53 6.65
N GLU A 326 14.96 1.63 7.95
CA GLU A 326 15.65 0.59 8.70
C GLU A 326 15.02 -0.81 8.62
N MET A 327 15.71 -1.81 9.15
CA MET A 327 15.19 -3.17 9.29
C MET A 327 14.09 -3.22 10.36
N HIS A 328 12.88 -3.58 9.94
CA HIS A 328 11.69 -3.58 10.80
C HIS A 328 10.66 -4.63 10.32
N TRP A 329 9.56 -4.76 11.05
CA TRP A 329 8.39 -5.54 10.64
C TRP A 329 7.11 -4.99 11.25
N HIS A 330 5.98 -5.22 10.60
CA HIS A 330 4.66 -4.83 11.06
C HIS A 330 3.93 -6.03 11.67
N PRO A 331 3.51 -5.97 12.95
CA PRO A 331 2.89 -7.12 13.62
C PRO A 331 1.41 -7.30 13.31
N ASN A 332 0.70 -6.23 12.94
CA ASN A 332 -0.75 -6.16 12.91
C ASN A 332 -1.39 -6.23 11.51
N ALA A 333 -0.64 -5.95 10.43
CA ALA A 333 -1.15 -5.96 9.06
C ALA A 333 -0.07 -6.28 8.03
N ASP A 334 -0.48 -6.69 6.84
CA ASP A 334 0.38 -6.68 5.67
C ASP A 334 0.65 -5.23 5.25
N GLU A 335 1.86 -4.93 4.79
CA GLU A 335 2.18 -3.65 4.16
C GLU A 335 1.87 -3.72 2.67
N TRP A 336 1.15 -2.72 2.15
CA TRP A 336 0.95 -2.46 0.74
C TRP A 336 1.64 -1.13 0.40
N SER A 337 2.72 -1.20 -0.36
CA SER A 337 3.54 -0.03 -0.67
C SER A 337 3.27 0.47 -2.08
N PHE A 338 3.19 1.80 -2.27
CA PHE A 338 3.15 2.45 -3.57
C PHE A 338 4.30 3.45 -3.70
N PHE A 339 5.15 3.24 -4.71
CA PHE A 339 6.30 4.10 -4.96
C PHE A 339 5.90 5.28 -5.85
N ILE A 340 5.95 6.50 -5.27
CA ILE A 340 5.57 7.73 -5.95
C ILE A 340 6.73 8.27 -6.78
N ARG A 341 7.96 8.19 -6.23
CA ARG A 341 9.15 8.73 -6.86
C ARG A 341 10.41 7.95 -6.47
N GLY A 342 11.45 8.06 -7.31
CA GLY A 342 12.76 7.51 -7.05
C GLY A 342 12.86 6.03 -7.38
N ARG A 343 13.92 5.41 -6.86
CA ARG A 343 14.26 4.00 -7.08
C ARG A 343 14.65 3.36 -5.78
N ALA A 344 13.93 2.35 -5.41
CA ALA A 344 14.11 1.66 -4.15
C ALA A 344 14.46 0.19 -4.35
N ARG A 345 15.13 -0.38 -3.37
CA ARG A 345 15.33 -1.83 -3.22
C ARG A 345 14.75 -2.26 -1.90
N VAL A 346 13.90 -3.27 -1.93
CA VAL A 346 13.31 -3.86 -0.73
C VAL A 346 13.77 -5.30 -0.62
N THR A 347 14.38 -5.66 0.51
CA THR A 347 14.69 -7.04 0.84
C THR A 347 13.73 -7.52 1.92
N ILE A 348 13.07 -8.64 1.66
CA ILE A 348 12.07 -9.22 2.55
C ILE A 348 12.61 -10.56 3.07
N PHE A 349 12.52 -10.76 4.38
CA PHE A 349 12.90 -12.00 5.07
C PHE A 349 11.63 -12.66 5.66
N ALA A 350 11.48 -13.94 5.36
CA ALA A 350 10.46 -14.81 5.96
C ALA A 350 11.11 -15.93 6.77
N ALA A 351 10.30 -16.62 7.56
CA ALA A 351 10.76 -17.79 8.31
C ALA A 351 11.39 -18.87 7.40
N GLU A 352 12.11 -19.81 8.00
CA GLU A 352 12.81 -20.92 7.30
C GLU A 352 13.92 -20.46 6.36
N GLY A 353 14.48 -19.26 6.60
CA GLY A 353 15.57 -18.71 5.82
C GLY A 353 15.17 -18.19 4.45
N ASN A 354 13.88 -18.06 4.15
CA ASN A 354 13.45 -17.46 2.89
C ASN A 354 13.76 -15.97 2.90
N ALA A 355 14.42 -15.50 1.85
CA ALA A 355 14.68 -14.08 1.63
C ALA A 355 14.64 -13.77 0.14
N ARG A 356 14.08 -12.62 -0.23
CA ARG A 356 14.05 -12.17 -1.62
C ARG A 356 14.10 -10.66 -1.71
N THR A 357 14.81 -10.19 -2.73
CA THR A 357 15.05 -8.78 -3.02
C THR A 357 14.29 -8.37 -4.28
N PHE A 358 13.70 -7.17 -4.22
CA PHE A 358 12.92 -6.57 -5.30
C PHE A 358 13.34 -5.12 -5.50
N ASP A 359 13.46 -4.68 -6.76
CA ASP A 359 13.67 -3.28 -7.11
C ASP A 359 12.34 -2.64 -7.53
N TYR A 360 12.13 -1.40 -7.09
CA TYR A 360 10.90 -0.62 -7.34
C TYR A 360 11.23 0.74 -7.92
N MET A 361 10.32 1.27 -8.70
CA MET A 361 10.34 2.65 -9.21
C MET A 361 8.93 3.25 -9.17
N ALA A 362 8.81 4.52 -9.53
CA ALA A 362 7.51 5.21 -9.56
C ALA A 362 6.45 4.40 -10.32
N GLY A 363 5.27 4.25 -9.71
CA GLY A 363 4.14 3.48 -10.24
C GLY A 363 4.18 1.97 -9.93
N ASP A 364 5.18 1.51 -9.19
CA ASP A 364 5.24 0.13 -8.73
C ASP A 364 4.55 -0.05 -7.38
N VAL A 365 4.07 -1.28 -7.16
CA VAL A 365 3.40 -1.75 -5.94
C VAL A 365 4.23 -2.84 -5.30
N GLY A 366 4.41 -2.75 -3.98
CA GLY A 366 5.04 -3.77 -3.14
C GLY A 366 4.07 -4.37 -2.15
N ILE A 367 4.30 -5.63 -1.76
CA ILE A 367 3.61 -6.27 -0.64
C ILE A 367 4.66 -6.85 0.30
N VAL A 368 4.49 -6.57 1.59
CA VAL A 368 5.22 -7.27 2.65
C VAL A 368 4.21 -7.89 3.61
N PRO A 369 4.08 -9.23 3.63
CA PRO A 369 3.19 -9.88 4.58
C PRO A 369 3.61 -9.58 6.04
N ARG A 370 2.63 -9.46 6.91
CA ARG A 370 2.85 -9.17 8.34
C ARG A 370 3.89 -10.10 8.97
N ASN A 371 4.66 -9.57 9.90
CA ASN A 371 5.76 -10.24 10.61
C ASN A 371 6.96 -10.63 9.72
N MET A 372 6.98 -10.30 8.44
CA MET A 372 8.17 -10.46 7.63
C MET A 372 9.11 -9.28 7.81
N GLY A 373 10.35 -9.56 8.24
CA GLY A 373 11.38 -8.54 8.40
C GLY A 373 11.76 -7.96 7.03
N HIS A 374 11.88 -6.63 6.93
CA HIS A 374 12.24 -5.97 5.67
C HIS A 374 12.92 -4.63 5.92
N PHE A 375 13.45 -4.07 4.84
CA PHE A 375 14.02 -2.73 4.79
C PHE A 375 13.96 -2.17 3.37
N ILE A 376 13.99 -0.83 3.24
CA ILE A 376 13.95 -0.14 1.95
C ILE A 376 15.22 0.69 1.79
N GLU A 377 15.99 0.43 0.74
CA GLU A 377 17.17 1.20 0.37
C GLU A 377 16.84 2.18 -0.75
N ASN A 378 17.27 3.43 -0.63
CA ASN A 378 17.28 4.35 -1.75
C ASN A 378 18.53 4.06 -2.62
N LEU A 379 18.29 3.67 -3.87
CA LEU A 379 19.35 3.32 -4.83
C LEU A 379 19.93 4.53 -5.57
N SER A 380 19.32 5.71 -5.46
CA SER A 380 19.78 6.92 -6.11
C SER A 380 20.87 7.63 -5.32
N ASP A 381 21.78 8.30 -6.02
CA ASP A 381 22.78 9.17 -5.41
C ASP A 381 22.28 10.64 -5.28
N ASP A 382 21.19 11.00 -5.97
CA ASP A 382 20.71 12.39 -6.12
C ASP A 382 19.19 12.56 -6.00
N GLU A 383 18.41 11.50 -6.06
CA GLU A 383 16.95 11.55 -5.99
C GLU A 383 16.42 10.84 -4.74
N PRO A 384 15.54 11.48 -3.94
CA PRO A 384 14.88 10.80 -2.83
C PRO A 384 13.86 9.76 -3.34
N VAL A 385 13.63 8.73 -2.53
CA VAL A 385 12.50 7.82 -2.68
C VAL A 385 11.33 8.38 -1.91
N GLU A 386 10.19 8.52 -2.58
CA GLU A 386 8.91 8.85 -1.98
C GLU A 386 7.98 7.65 -2.10
N VAL A 387 7.51 7.14 -0.96
CA VAL A 387 6.69 5.93 -0.89
C VAL A 387 5.57 6.06 0.13
N LEU A 388 4.40 5.52 -0.21
CA LEU A 388 3.29 5.29 0.70
C LEU A 388 3.34 3.84 1.16
N GLU A 389 3.40 3.61 2.47
CA GLU A 389 3.15 2.33 3.12
C GLU A 389 1.72 2.35 3.66
N ILE A 390 0.90 1.39 3.29
CA ILE A 390 -0.53 1.35 3.57
C ILE A 390 -0.89 0.02 4.22
N PHE A 391 -1.70 0.06 5.26
CA PHE A 391 -1.98 -1.07 6.13
C PHE A 391 -3.48 -1.26 6.31
N ARG A 392 -3.96 -2.50 6.22
CA ARG A 392 -5.32 -2.84 6.63
C ARG A 392 -5.41 -2.90 8.14
N ALA A 393 -5.33 -1.75 8.78
CA ALA A 393 -5.38 -1.59 10.22
C ALA A 393 -5.92 -0.21 10.59
N GLY A 394 -6.51 -0.08 11.78
CA GLY A 394 -6.90 1.24 12.29
C GLY A 394 -5.71 2.06 12.81
N GLN A 395 -4.58 1.42 13.09
CA GLN A 395 -3.37 2.06 13.62
C GLN A 395 -2.13 1.49 12.96
N PHE A 396 -1.18 2.38 12.67
CA PHE A 396 0.16 2.02 12.24
C PHE A 396 0.95 1.42 13.40
N GLN A 397 1.61 0.29 13.18
CA GLN A 397 2.47 -0.36 14.17
C GLN A 397 3.68 -0.98 13.48
N ASP A 398 4.85 -0.81 14.07
CA ASP A 398 6.08 -1.47 13.65
C ASP A 398 6.97 -1.86 14.85
N PHE A 399 7.92 -2.77 14.59
CA PHE A 399 9.02 -3.08 15.47
C PHE A 399 10.34 -2.85 14.75
N SER A 400 11.15 -1.96 15.26
CA SER A 400 12.51 -1.70 14.80
C SER A 400 13.47 -2.79 15.27
N LEU A 401 14.29 -3.33 14.37
CA LEU A 401 15.37 -4.24 14.74
C LEU A 401 16.40 -3.55 15.63
N PHE A 402 16.73 -2.30 15.32
CA PHE A 402 17.67 -1.52 16.11
C PHE A 402 17.18 -1.35 17.55
N GLN A 403 15.93 -0.94 17.72
CA GLN A 403 15.29 -0.77 19.02
C GLN A 403 15.23 -2.10 19.77
N TRP A 404 14.78 -3.19 19.11
CA TRP A 404 14.73 -4.50 19.76
C TRP A 404 16.09 -4.94 20.32
N LEU A 405 17.14 -4.81 19.53
CA LEU A 405 18.49 -5.17 20.00
C LEU A 405 19.02 -4.22 21.06
N GLY A 406 18.65 -2.93 20.99
CA GLY A 406 19.01 -1.91 21.98
C GLY A 406 18.40 -2.16 23.36
N GLU A 407 17.11 -2.57 23.38
CA GLU A 407 16.35 -2.85 24.60
C GLU A 407 16.54 -4.31 25.12
N THR A 408 17.23 -5.16 24.35
CA THR A 408 17.54 -6.52 24.78
C THR A 408 18.78 -6.53 25.69
N PRO A 409 18.80 -7.29 26.81
CA PRO A 409 19.97 -7.37 27.68
C PRO A 409 21.26 -7.67 26.88
N ARG A 410 22.24 -6.80 26.96
CA ARG A 410 23.49 -6.85 26.16
C ARG A 410 24.19 -8.19 26.16
N ARG A 411 24.20 -8.85 27.34
CA ARG A 411 24.76 -10.20 27.45
C ARG A 411 24.08 -11.17 26.47
N MET A 412 22.74 -11.13 26.40
CA MET A 412 21.98 -12.00 25.49
C MET A 412 22.29 -11.70 24.03
N VAL A 413 22.37 -10.42 23.63
CA VAL A 413 22.75 -10.01 22.28
C VAL A 413 24.14 -10.53 21.92
N LYS A 414 25.12 -10.36 22.84
CA LYS A 414 26.49 -10.84 22.63
C LYS A 414 26.58 -12.35 22.53
N ASP A 415 25.92 -13.07 23.44
CA ASP A 415 25.93 -14.54 23.45
C ASP A 415 25.23 -15.11 22.19
N HIS A 416 24.18 -14.45 21.73
CA HIS A 416 23.42 -14.87 20.55
C HIS A 416 24.20 -14.65 19.24
N LEU A 417 24.67 -13.41 19.02
CA LEU A 417 25.19 -13.00 17.71
C LEU A 417 26.75 -13.13 17.62
N PHE A 418 27.43 -13.03 18.75
CA PHE A 418 28.89 -12.89 18.81
C PHE A 418 29.56 -13.89 19.73
N ALA A 419 28.95 -15.04 20.01
CA ALA A 419 29.52 -16.08 20.88
C ALA A 419 30.94 -16.48 20.49
N THR A 420 31.26 -16.48 19.19
CA THR A 420 32.62 -16.81 18.65
C THR A 420 33.53 -15.60 18.57
N SER A 421 33.06 -14.38 18.87
CA SER A 421 33.85 -13.16 18.79
C SER A 421 33.39 -12.11 19.86
N PRO A 422 33.72 -12.33 21.14
CA PRO A 422 33.29 -11.44 22.22
C PRO A 422 33.68 -9.97 22.01
N LYS A 423 34.85 -9.73 21.44
CA LYS A 423 35.33 -8.36 21.13
C LYS A 423 34.47 -7.68 20.08
N ALA A 424 33.94 -8.40 19.09
CA ALA A 424 32.98 -7.86 18.13
C ALA A 424 31.65 -7.53 18.82
N GLY A 425 31.21 -8.41 19.74
CA GLY A 425 30.02 -8.19 20.55
C GLY A 425 30.08 -6.91 21.42
N GLU A 426 31.23 -6.66 22.08
CA GLU A 426 31.45 -5.43 22.84
C GLU A 426 31.38 -4.18 21.95
N LYS A 427 32.03 -4.25 20.78
CA LYS A 427 31.99 -3.15 19.80
C LYS A 427 30.59 -2.88 19.30
N PHE A 428 29.83 -3.93 18.99
CA PHE A 428 28.46 -3.83 18.47
C PHE A 428 27.51 -3.25 19.50
N THR A 429 27.48 -3.78 20.72
CA THR A 429 26.58 -3.29 21.77
C THR A 429 26.90 -1.85 22.18
N LYS A 430 28.19 -1.46 22.17
CA LYS A 430 28.57 -0.08 22.39
C LYS A 430 28.11 0.83 21.25
N ALA A 431 28.19 0.39 20.00
CA ALA A 431 27.72 1.17 18.85
C ALA A 431 26.21 1.44 18.91
N ILE A 432 25.41 0.45 19.38
CA ILE A 432 23.96 0.67 19.58
C ILE A 432 23.70 1.72 20.68
N GLU A 433 24.50 1.71 21.76
CA GLU A 433 24.35 2.71 22.82
C GLU A 433 24.70 4.13 22.39
N ASP A 434 25.78 4.25 21.60
CA ASP A 434 26.32 5.52 21.17
C ASP A 434 25.56 6.12 19.97
N ALA A 435 24.76 5.31 19.26
CA ALA A 435 23.97 5.78 18.12
C ALA A 435 22.81 6.62 18.64
N GLU A 436 22.72 7.88 18.20
CA GLU A 436 21.47 8.59 18.21
C GLU A 436 20.45 7.77 17.42
N LYS A 437 19.27 7.52 18.01
CA LYS A 437 18.23 6.68 17.39
C LYS A 437 17.70 7.38 16.13
N ASP A 438 18.38 7.20 15.01
CA ASP A 438 17.92 7.58 13.66
C ASP A 438 16.83 6.63 13.13
N VAL A 439 15.96 6.21 14.04
CA VAL A 439 14.92 5.24 13.78
C VAL A 439 13.61 6.00 13.67
N ILE A 440 12.87 5.75 12.62
CA ILE A 440 11.48 6.19 12.52
C ILE A 440 10.69 5.39 13.55
N LYS A 441 10.31 6.04 14.64
CA LYS A 441 9.54 5.43 15.72
C LYS A 441 8.09 5.26 15.32
N SER A 442 7.40 4.27 15.88
CA SER A 442 5.96 4.16 15.78
C SER A 442 5.26 5.30 16.54
N GLN A 443 4.03 5.62 16.16
CA GLN A 443 3.27 6.72 16.76
C GLN A 443 2.98 6.48 18.26
N THR A 444 2.95 5.24 18.71
CA THR A 444 2.75 4.86 20.11
C THR A 444 3.88 5.37 21.03
N ASP A 445 5.10 5.50 20.51
CA ASP A 445 6.24 6.00 21.28
C ASP A 445 6.17 7.52 21.54
N PHE A 446 5.34 8.27 20.76
CA PHE A 446 5.23 9.73 20.88
C PHE A 446 4.19 10.19 21.92
N ASP A 447 3.20 9.36 22.24
CA ASP A 447 2.16 9.74 23.20
C ASP A 447 2.63 9.60 24.66
N GLU A 448 3.63 8.76 24.95
CA GLU A 448 4.22 8.66 26.28
C GLU A 448 5.06 9.89 26.65
N ASP A 449 5.83 10.44 25.69
CA ASP A 449 6.66 11.64 25.91
C ASP A 449 5.82 12.93 26.10
N LYS A 450 4.54 12.94 25.67
CA LYS A 450 3.62 14.08 25.89
C LYS A 450 2.89 14.07 27.23
N GLN A 451 2.94 12.96 27.97
CA GLN A 451 2.31 12.88 29.29
C GLN A 451 3.23 13.32 30.45
N GLU A 452 4.53 13.55 30.19
CA GLU A 452 5.48 14.05 31.20
C GLU A 452 5.79 15.54 31.05
N LEU A 453 5.10 16.29 30.19
CA LEU A 453 5.16 17.75 30.09
C LEU A 453 3.81 18.40 30.50
#